data_de24867c4d30c8cbe38c24aed9a68285
#
_entry.id   de24867c4d30c8cbe38c24aed9a68285
#
_cell.length_a   1.000
_cell.length_b   1.000
_cell.length_c   1.000
_cell.angle_alpha   90.00
_cell.angle_beta   90.00
_cell.angle_gamma   90.00
#
_symmetry.space_group_name_H-M   'P 1'
#
loop_
_entity.id
_entity.type
_entity.pdbx_description
1 polymer ?
#
loop_
_entity_poly.entity_id
_entity_poly.type
_entity_poly.pdbx_seq_one_letter_code
_entity_poly.pdbx_strand_id
1 'polypeptide(L)'
;MIDLSLLPDGGVRWLDASGPHGDIVLSTRVRLARNIEGYAFTARARDGERLRVLAQVREAVQHLEVMADSAQFRVDELPPLDRALLHERHLVSKELAGLDALHPLRSGAAVFLGDRLGVMVNEEDHLRLQALQSGFALTQAYEAIGALDRGLGQRLPYSFHPEFGFLTACPTNVGTGLRASVLIHLPGLVLTKEIGKVLAGMQQMGLTYRGLYGEGSEVVGNFFQISNQTTLGNAEEDLLDKLVRVVGHVIEREAQARKVLLRDAGYIIEDKLWRAYGTLRYARSLTFDEAMNYLSGVRLAVGLKLISGLSVYTLNKLLIFSQAAHLAYAEGRTLSESETNLARARYVRTTLEQESGAVG
;
A
#
# COMPACT_ATOMS: atom_id res chain seq x y z
N MET A 1 9.82 9.81 18.86
CA MET A 1 8.90 9.91 17.71
C MET A 1 9.71 10.00 16.45
N ILE A 2 9.33 9.28 15.41
CA ILE A 2 10.00 9.31 14.10
C ILE A 2 9.85 10.69 13.47
N ASP A 3 10.93 11.19 12.86
CA ASP A 3 10.88 12.44 12.10
C ASP A 3 10.46 12.14 10.65
N LEU A 4 9.19 12.40 10.37
CA LEU A 4 8.60 12.18 9.04
C LEU A 4 8.96 13.27 8.04
N SER A 5 9.55 14.39 8.48
CA SER A 5 10.03 15.44 7.57
C SER A 5 11.23 14.99 6.74
N LEU A 6 11.92 13.92 7.19
CA LEU A 6 12.99 13.26 6.44
C LEU A 6 12.50 12.53 5.18
N LEU A 7 11.18 12.33 5.06
CA LEU A 7 10.59 11.63 3.90
C LEU A 7 9.95 12.64 2.93
N PRO A 8 10.18 12.52 1.62
CA PRO A 8 9.46 13.31 0.62
C PRO A 8 7.94 13.18 0.83
N ASP A 9 7.25 14.33 0.97
CA ASP A 9 5.82 14.39 1.31
C ASP A 9 5.42 13.50 2.51
N GLY A 10 6.32 13.31 3.47
CA GLY A 10 6.11 12.41 4.62
C GLY A 10 5.93 10.93 4.22
N GLY A 11 6.41 10.52 3.04
CA GLY A 11 6.31 9.15 2.53
C GLY A 11 4.93 8.77 1.99
N VAL A 12 4.08 9.74 1.64
CA VAL A 12 2.71 9.49 1.17
C VAL A 12 2.44 10.02 -0.25
N ARG A 13 3.48 10.30 -1.02
CA ARG A 13 3.36 10.82 -2.39
C ARG A 13 2.53 9.91 -3.32
N TRP A 14 2.48 8.62 -3.03
CA TRP A 14 1.66 7.66 -3.77
C TRP A 14 0.14 7.89 -3.63
N LEU A 15 -0.30 8.76 -2.71
CA LEU A 15 -1.70 9.13 -2.53
C LEU A 15 -2.16 10.29 -3.43
N ASP A 16 -1.25 10.96 -4.15
CA ASP A 16 -1.50 12.23 -4.84
C ASP A 16 -2.51 12.16 -5.99
N ALA A 17 -2.95 10.97 -6.37
CA ALA A 17 -3.88 10.70 -7.46
C ALA A 17 -3.43 11.27 -8.84
N SER A 18 -2.13 11.56 -9.01
CA SER A 18 -1.55 12.09 -10.24
C SER A 18 -1.36 11.02 -11.33
N GLY A 19 -1.33 9.74 -10.93
CA GLY A 19 -1.12 8.62 -11.84
C GLY A 19 -2.35 8.28 -12.68
N PRO A 20 -2.19 7.45 -13.74
CA PRO A 20 -3.29 7.03 -14.61
C PRO A 20 -4.43 6.39 -13.83
N HIS A 21 -5.67 6.69 -14.18
CA HIS A 21 -6.89 6.19 -13.53
C HIS A 21 -6.95 6.45 -12.01
N GLY A 22 -6.39 7.57 -11.53
CA GLY A 22 -6.31 7.91 -10.10
C GLY A 22 -7.67 8.02 -9.39
N ASP A 23 -8.75 8.20 -10.13
CA ASP A 23 -10.15 8.17 -9.63
C ASP A 23 -10.64 6.74 -9.27
N ILE A 24 -10.03 5.70 -9.85
CA ILE A 24 -10.36 4.29 -9.59
C ILE A 24 -9.19 3.59 -8.88
N VAL A 25 -7.96 3.80 -9.33
CA VAL A 25 -6.75 3.16 -8.78
C VAL A 25 -6.05 4.12 -7.81
N LEU A 26 -5.86 3.69 -6.56
CA LEU A 26 -5.12 4.48 -5.58
C LEU A 26 -3.62 4.40 -5.83
N SER A 27 -3.10 3.19 -5.97
CA SER A 27 -1.68 2.97 -6.12
C SER A 27 -1.34 1.67 -6.82
N THR A 28 -0.14 1.64 -7.35
CA THR A 28 0.54 0.45 -7.87
C THR A 28 1.78 0.18 -7.03
N ARG A 29 1.99 -1.08 -6.65
CA ARG A 29 3.15 -1.50 -5.87
C ARG A 29 3.81 -2.72 -6.49
N VAL A 30 5.11 -2.62 -6.73
CA VAL A 30 5.95 -3.75 -7.15
C VAL A 30 6.96 -4.03 -6.05
N ARG A 31 7.16 -5.30 -5.72
CA ARG A 31 8.10 -5.77 -4.69
C ARG A 31 8.95 -6.91 -5.25
N LEU A 32 10.21 -6.96 -4.80
CA LEU A 32 11.14 -8.04 -5.08
C LEU A 32 11.70 -8.58 -3.77
N ALA A 33 11.69 -9.91 -3.61
CA ALA A 33 12.31 -10.60 -2.48
C ALA A 33 13.70 -11.10 -2.90
N ARG A 34 14.72 -10.80 -2.09
CA ARG A 34 16.12 -11.22 -2.34
C ARG A 34 16.78 -11.68 -1.05
N ASN A 35 17.61 -12.70 -1.14
CA ASN A 35 18.50 -13.12 -0.07
C ASN A 35 19.95 -13.01 -0.51
N ILE A 36 20.85 -12.77 0.44
CA ILE A 36 22.30 -12.68 0.21
C ILE A 36 22.90 -14.06 0.43
N GLU A 37 23.72 -14.52 -0.51
CA GLU A 37 24.43 -15.79 -0.44
C GLU A 37 25.36 -15.83 0.77
N GLY A 38 25.51 -17.02 1.36
CA GLY A 38 26.40 -17.25 2.51
C GLY A 38 25.79 -16.91 3.87
N TYR A 39 24.54 -16.43 3.93
CA TYR A 39 23.80 -16.20 5.18
C TYR A 39 22.59 -17.13 5.28
N ALA A 40 22.27 -17.54 6.52
CA ALA A 40 21.01 -18.24 6.78
C ALA A 40 19.82 -17.30 6.53
N PHE A 41 18.71 -17.82 5.98
CA PHE A 41 17.49 -17.04 5.81
C PHE A 41 17.05 -16.41 7.14
N THR A 42 16.46 -15.21 7.07
CA THR A 42 16.20 -14.33 8.20
C THR A 42 15.55 -15.04 9.39
N ALA A 43 14.64 -15.98 9.16
CA ALA A 43 13.97 -16.74 10.22
C ALA A 43 14.90 -17.65 11.03
N ARG A 44 16.00 -18.13 10.42
CA ARG A 44 17.01 -19.02 11.04
C ARG A 44 18.31 -18.30 11.38
N ALA A 45 18.52 -17.09 10.85
CA ALA A 45 19.72 -16.30 11.10
C ALA A 45 19.82 -15.90 12.57
N ARG A 46 21.05 -15.87 13.09
CA ARG A 46 21.35 -15.33 14.42
C ARG A 46 21.43 -13.80 14.36
N ASP A 47 21.31 -13.14 15.52
CA ASP A 47 21.36 -11.67 15.61
C ASP A 47 22.61 -11.08 14.95
N GLY A 48 23.78 -11.67 15.19
CA GLY A 48 25.03 -11.22 14.57
C GLY A 48 25.05 -11.37 13.04
N GLU A 49 24.33 -12.34 12.47
CA GLU A 49 24.21 -12.49 11.02
C GLU A 49 23.29 -11.43 10.44
N ARG A 50 22.13 -11.20 11.07
CA ARG A 50 21.20 -10.13 10.67
C ARG A 50 21.83 -8.73 10.72
N LEU A 51 22.65 -8.46 11.73
CA LEU A 51 23.39 -7.20 11.83
C LEU A 51 24.46 -7.08 10.73
N ARG A 52 25.14 -8.17 10.34
CA ARG A 52 26.08 -8.15 9.20
C ARG A 52 25.35 -7.93 7.88
N VAL A 53 24.22 -8.60 7.66
CA VAL A 53 23.34 -8.34 6.49
C VAL A 53 22.97 -6.87 6.42
N LEU A 54 22.49 -6.28 7.52
CA LEU A 54 22.15 -4.85 7.56
C LEU A 54 23.35 -3.96 7.22
N ALA A 55 24.54 -4.27 7.74
CA ALA A 55 25.75 -3.48 7.46
C ALA A 55 26.11 -3.50 5.96
N GLN A 56 26.09 -4.68 5.33
CA GLN A 56 26.33 -4.82 3.89
C GLN A 56 25.29 -4.10 3.04
N VAL A 57 24.01 -4.23 3.40
CA VAL A 57 22.92 -3.54 2.67
C VAL A 57 23.04 -2.04 2.81
N ARG A 58 23.38 -1.53 4.00
CA ARG A 58 23.62 -0.09 4.22
C ARG A 58 24.73 0.43 3.31
N GLU A 59 25.86 -0.26 3.26
CA GLU A 59 26.98 0.08 2.40
C GLU A 59 26.55 0.07 0.93
N ALA A 60 25.84 -0.98 0.48
CA ALA A 60 25.36 -1.06 -0.90
C ALA A 60 24.40 0.08 -1.26
N VAL A 61 23.42 0.39 -0.39
CA VAL A 61 22.43 1.46 -0.61
C VAL A 61 23.10 2.85 -0.71
N GLN A 62 24.09 3.13 0.12
CA GLN A 62 24.80 4.43 0.12
C GLN A 62 25.52 4.74 -1.21
N HIS A 63 25.81 3.71 -2.01
CA HIS A 63 26.46 3.88 -3.31
C HIS A 63 25.46 3.92 -4.48
N LEU A 64 24.17 3.93 -4.23
CA LEU A 64 23.13 3.97 -5.26
C LEU A 64 22.59 5.39 -5.40
N GLU A 65 22.78 5.99 -6.58
CA GLU A 65 22.25 7.31 -6.89
C GLU A 65 20.73 7.40 -6.69
N VAL A 66 20.00 6.36 -7.07
CA VAL A 66 18.53 6.29 -6.90
C VAL A 66 18.07 6.28 -5.43
N MET A 67 18.99 6.09 -4.48
CA MET A 67 18.74 6.08 -3.03
C MET A 67 19.57 7.13 -2.28
N ALA A 68 20.24 8.08 -2.98
CA ALA A 68 21.16 9.06 -2.38
C ALA A 68 20.51 9.87 -1.25
N ASP A 69 19.23 10.27 -1.43
CA ASP A 69 18.47 11.06 -0.46
C ASP A 69 17.54 10.19 0.41
N SER A 70 17.83 8.89 0.51
CA SER A 70 16.96 7.99 1.29
C SER A 70 17.14 8.19 2.80
N ALA A 71 16.00 8.25 3.51
CA ALA A 71 15.98 8.19 4.97
C ALA A 71 16.15 6.73 5.44
N GLN A 72 16.97 6.53 6.48
CA GLN A 72 17.16 5.22 7.09
C GLN A 72 16.54 5.18 8.49
N PHE A 73 15.76 4.13 8.75
CA PHE A 73 15.20 3.85 10.08
C PHE A 73 15.56 2.44 10.54
N ARG A 74 16.09 2.31 11.76
CA ARG A 74 16.24 1.05 12.49
C ARG A 74 14.88 0.70 13.11
N VAL A 75 14.12 -0.15 12.40
CA VAL A 75 12.75 -0.49 12.80
C VAL A 75 12.73 -1.23 14.15
N ASP A 76 13.75 -2.04 14.43
CA ASP A 76 13.91 -2.74 15.72
C ASP A 76 14.21 -1.80 16.92
N GLU A 77 14.63 -0.57 16.65
CA GLU A 77 14.89 0.47 17.68
C GLU A 77 13.73 1.47 17.81
N LEU A 78 12.74 1.45 16.90
CA LEU A 78 11.60 2.35 16.94
C LEU A 78 10.56 1.95 18.00
N PRO A 79 9.92 2.92 18.67
CA PRO A 79 8.75 2.68 19.49
C PRO A 79 7.61 2.01 18.70
N PRO A 80 6.72 1.23 19.36
CA PRO A 80 5.59 0.58 18.69
C PRO A 80 4.70 1.52 17.86
N LEU A 81 4.44 2.73 18.36
CA LEU A 81 3.64 3.73 17.64
C LEU A 81 4.29 4.16 16.33
N ASP A 82 5.59 4.42 16.33
CA ASP A 82 6.32 4.83 15.12
C ASP A 82 6.37 3.72 14.07
N ARG A 83 6.48 2.45 14.52
CA ARG A 83 6.41 1.27 13.63
C ARG A 83 5.02 1.11 13.01
N ALA A 84 3.97 1.30 13.81
CA ALA A 84 2.59 1.27 13.32
C ALA A 84 2.32 2.41 12.32
N LEU A 85 2.87 3.60 12.54
CA LEU A 85 2.76 4.74 11.64
C LEU A 85 3.40 4.47 10.27
N LEU A 86 4.61 3.89 10.24
CA LEU A 86 5.24 3.47 8.99
C LEU A 86 4.42 2.41 8.25
N HIS A 87 3.81 1.48 8.98
CA HIS A 87 2.94 0.45 8.42
C HIS A 87 1.66 1.05 7.83
N GLU A 88 0.95 1.90 8.56
CA GLU A 88 -0.25 2.59 8.08
C GLU A 88 0.01 3.41 6.80
N ARG A 89 1.24 3.93 6.61
CA ARG A 89 1.70 4.61 5.38
C ARG A 89 2.11 3.66 4.25
N HIS A 90 2.02 2.35 4.43
CA HIS A 90 2.47 1.32 3.48
C HIS A 90 3.97 1.34 3.18
N LEU A 91 4.78 1.95 4.05
CA LEU A 91 6.24 2.06 3.90
C LEU A 91 6.96 0.82 4.39
N VAL A 92 6.38 0.11 5.36
CA VAL A 92 6.88 -1.18 5.87
C VAL A 92 5.75 -2.20 5.93
N SER A 93 6.09 -3.48 5.92
CA SER A 93 5.14 -4.56 6.14
C SER A 93 4.81 -4.71 7.63
N LYS A 94 3.70 -5.39 7.94
CA LYS A 94 3.34 -5.71 9.33
C LYS A 94 4.37 -6.62 9.99
N GLU A 95 4.99 -7.51 9.20
CA GLU A 95 6.05 -8.43 9.62
C GLU A 95 7.30 -7.66 10.05
N LEU A 96 7.80 -6.74 9.21
CA LEU A 96 8.96 -5.91 9.56
C LEU A 96 8.68 -5.01 10.75
N ALA A 97 7.48 -4.47 10.84
CA ALA A 97 7.06 -3.61 11.95
C ALA A 97 6.84 -4.38 13.28
N GLY A 98 6.86 -5.73 13.26
CA GLY A 98 6.58 -6.56 14.43
C GLY A 98 5.16 -6.37 14.96
N LEU A 99 4.20 -6.13 14.06
CA LEU A 99 2.77 -5.97 14.37
C LEU A 99 1.99 -7.28 14.18
N ASP A 100 2.67 -8.32 13.71
CA ASP A 100 2.14 -9.66 13.55
C ASP A 100 2.65 -10.56 14.68
N ALA A 101 1.72 -11.21 15.40
CA ALA A 101 2.07 -12.11 16.50
C ALA A 101 2.90 -13.33 16.03
N LEU A 102 2.79 -13.73 14.77
CA LEU A 102 3.55 -14.83 14.18
C LEU A 102 4.98 -14.42 13.77
N HIS A 103 5.23 -13.13 13.61
CA HIS A 103 6.50 -12.60 13.16
C HIS A 103 7.03 -11.56 14.17
N PRO A 104 7.74 -12.02 15.22
CA PRO A 104 8.31 -11.11 16.20
C PRO A 104 9.34 -10.19 15.56
N LEU A 105 9.44 -8.97 16.09
CA LEU A 105 10.44 -7.99 15.67
C LEU A 105 11.85 -8.58 15.79
N ARG A 106 12.62 -8.50 14.72
CA ARG A 106 13.95 -9.09 14.63
C ARG A 106 15.03 -8.04 14.76
N SER A 107 16.16 -8.42 15.37
CA SER A 107 17.34 -7.56 15.44
C SER A 107 17.83 -7.20 14.03
N GLY A 108 18.27 -5.97 13.83
CA GLY A 108 18.71 -5.49 12.53
C GLY A 108 17.59 -5.29 11.51
N ALA A 109 16.31 -5.31 11.94
CA ALA A 109 15.20 -4.89 11.10
C ALA A 109 15.33 -3.39 10.79
N ALA A 110 15.39 -3.05 9.50
CA ALA A 110 15.60 -1.67 9.06
C ALA A 110 14.86 -1.39 7.75
N VAL A 111 14.66 -0.12 7.45
CA VAL A 111 14.12 0.33 6.16
C VAL A 111 14.88 1.55 5.68
N PHE A 112 15.19 1.57 4.38
CA PHE A 112 15.68 2.73 3.63
C PHE A 112 14.55 3.21 2.74
N LEU A 113 14.18 4.48 2.83
CA LEU A 113 13.03 5.06 2.14
C LEU A 113 13.49 6.25 1.30
N GLY A 114 13.42 6.09 -0.02
CA GLY A 114 13.53 7.17 -1.00
C GLY A 114 12.16 7.74 -1.38
N ASP A 115 12.09 8.48 -2.48
CA ASP A 115 10.85 9.15 -2.91
C ASP A 115 9.71 8.16 -3.17
N ARG A 116 9.97 7.10 -3.94
CA ARG A 116 8.98 6.07 -4.33
C ARG A 116 9.53 4.67 -4.20
N LEU A 117 10.75 4.56 -3.68
CA LEU A 117 11.48 3.31 -3.50
C LEU A 117 11.72 3.04 -2.02
N GLY A 118 11.69 1.77 -1.65
CA GLY A 118 12.01 1.33 -0.30
C GLY A 118 12.80 0.03 -0.31
N VAL A 119 13.72 -0.10 0.64
CA VAL A 119 14.47 -1.32 0.90
C VAL A 119 14.23 -1.73 2.34
N MET A 120 13.39 -2.73 2.56
CA MET A 120 13.20 -3.36 3.87
C MET A 120 14.27 -4.43 4.06
N VAL A 121 14.88 -4.47 5.25
CA VAL A 121 15.98 -5.38 5.59
C VAL A 121 15.60 -6.26 6.77
N ASN A 122 15.91 -7.56 6.68
CA ASN A 122 15.64 -8.56 7.70
C ASN A 122 14.15 -8.70 8.05
N GLU A 123 13.32 -8.67 7.03
CA GLU A 123 11.90 -9.00 7.16
C GLU A 123 11.71 -10.53 7.11
N GLU A 124 10.98 -11.09 6.18
CA GLU A 124 10.90 -12.52 5.90
C GLU A 124 12.17 -13.01 5.18
N ASP A 125 12.59 -12.25 4.18
CA ASP A 125 13.85 -12.37 3.45
C ASP A 125 14.85 -11.29 3.92
N HIS A 126 16.13 -11.42 3.51
CA HIS A 126 17.14 -10.40 3.84
C HIS A 126 16.79 -9.04 3.28
N LEU A 127 16.23 -9.01 2.07
CA LEU A 127 15.83 -7.80 1.36
C LEU A 127 14.39 -7.97 0.83
N ARG A 128 13.58 -6.96 1.05
CA ARG A 128 12.33 -6.74 0.32
C ARG A 128 12.38 -5.34 -0.28
N LEU A 129 12.64 -5.28 -1.57
CA LEU A 129 12.60 -4.05 -2.34
C LEU A 129 11.14 -3.68 -2.61
N GLN A 130 10.83 -2.40 -2.66
CA GLN A 130 9.49 -1.91 -2.95
C GLN A 130 9.55 -0.67 -3.84
N ALA A 131 8.74 -0.63 -4.90
CA ALA A 131 8.38 0.58 -5.63
C ALA A 131 6.88 0.83 -5.44
N LEU A 132 6.51 2.08 -5.10
CA LEU A 132 5.14 2.50 -4.83
C LEU A 132 4.81 3.74 -5.67
N GLN A 133 3.82 3.63 -6.56
CA GLN A 133 3.42 4.67 -7.50
C GLN A 133 1.95 5.03 -7.33
N SER A 134 1.59 6.29 -7.63
CA SER A 134 0.21 6.73 -7.68
C SER A 134 -0.50 6.17 -8.92
N GLY A 135 -1.78 5.81 -8.80
CA GLY A 135 -2.60 5.34 -9.91
C GLY A 135 -2.13 4.00 -10.51
N PHE A 136 -2.51 3.76 -11.77
CA PHE A 136 -2.20 2.52 -12.49
C PHE A 136 -0.89 2.65 -13.28
N ALA A 137 0.24 2.46 -12.62
CA ALA A 137 1.59 2.74 -13.12
C ALA A 137 2.55 1.53 -12.96
N LEU A 138 2.11 0.31 -13.40
CA LEU A 138 2.86 -0.94 -13.22
C LEU A 138 4.23 -0.91 -13.91
N THR A 139 4.29 -0.45 -15.17
CA THR A 139 5.54 -0.38 -15.94
C THR A 139 6.56 0.53 -15.26
N GLN A 140 6.14 1.75 -14.87
CA GLN A 140 7.01 2.70 -14.19
C GLN A 140 7.52 2.16 -12.84
N ALA A 141 6.64 1.47 -12.08
CA ALA A 141 7.02 0.86 -10.81
C ALA A 141 8.03 -0.28 -11.02
N TYR A 142 7.85 -1.09 -12.07
CA TYR A 142 8.76 -2.18 -12.40
C TYR A 142 10.13 -1.67 -12.89
N GLU A 143 10.15 -0.68 -13.76
CA GLU A 143 11.40 -0.06 -14.22
C GLU A 143 12.20 0.53 -13.06
N ALA A 144 11.53 1.25 -12.16
CA ALA A 144 12.17 1.87 -11.00
C ALA A 144 12.76 0.83 -10.04
N ILE A 145 11.99 -0.22 -9.70
CA ILE A 145 12.49 -1.28 -8.80
C ILE A 145 13.57 -2.13 -9.47
N GLY A 146 13.48 -2.35 -10.78
CA GLY A 146 14.48 -3.08 -11.55
C GLY A 146 15.84 -2.35 -11.59
N ALA A 147 15.84 -1.01 -11.66
CA ALA A 147 17.07 -0.22 -11.53
C ALA A 147 17.70 -0.37 -10.13
N LEU A 148 16.88 -0.32 -9.08
CA LEU A 148 17.30 -0.54 -7.70
C LEU A 148 17.87 -1.96 -7.49
N ASP A 149 17.16 -2.98 -7.97
CA ASP A 149 17.56 -4.39 -7.84
C ASP A 149 18.89 -4.69 -8.55
N ARG A 150 19.06 -4.22 -9.79
CA ARG A 150 20.32 -4.34 -10.51
C ARG A 150 21.49 -3.65 -9.80
N GLY A 151 21.26 -2.43 -9.28
CA GLY A 151 22.27 -1.69 -8.54
C GLY A 151 22.72 -2.39 -7.26
N LEU A 152 21.78 -2.96 -6.51
CA LEU A 152 22.07 -3.76 -5.32
C LEU A 152 22.76 -5.09 -5.69
N GLY A 153 22.29 -5.79 -6.74
CA GLY A 153 22.85 -7.07 -7.19
C GLY A 153 24.29 -6.99 -7.71
N GLN A 154 24.75 -5.80 -8.15
CA GLN A 154 26.16 -5.57 -8.48
C GLN A 154 27.09 -5.56 -7.24
N ARG A 155 26.54 -5.38 -6.04
CA ARG A 155 27.27 -5.21 -4.79
C ARG A 155 27.01 -6.32 -3.77
N LEU A 156 25.85 -6.97 -3.88
CA LEU A 156 25.39 -8.02 -2.99
C LEU A 156 25.22 -9.31 -3.79
N PRO A 157 25.92 -10.42 -3.44
CA PRO A 157 25.73 -11.70 -4.10
C PRO A 157 24.35 -12.26 -3.71
N TYR A 158 23.41 -12.24 -4.63
CA TYR A 158 22.08 -12.80 -4.37
C TYR A 158 22.08 -14.33 -4.40
N SER A 159 21.34 -14.93 -3.48
CA SER A 159 21.07 -16.37 -3.47
C SER A 159 20.21 -16.73 -4.68
N PHE A 160 20.82 -17.34 -5.69
CA PHE A 160 20.21 -17.70 -6.95
C PHE A 160 20.51 -19.14 -7.34
N HIS A 161 19.54 -19.85 -7.85
CA HIS A 161 19.70 -21.19 -8.41
C HIS A 161 19.30 -21.18 -9.89
N PRO A 162 20.12 -21.76 -10.81
CA PRO A 162 19.84 -21.71 -12.25
C PRO A 162 18.47 -22.27 -12.67
N GLU A 163 17.98 -23.29 -11.95
CA GLU A 163 16.69 -23.93 -12.20
C GLU A 163 15.51 -23.24 -11.50
N PHE A 164 15.74 -22.77 -10.25
CA PHE A 164 14.67 -22.26 -9.40
C PHE A 164 14.62 -20.73 -9.31
N GLY A 165 15.58 -20.00 -9.87
CA GLY A 165 15.66 -18.56 -9.78
C GLY A 165 16.14 -18.06 -8.40
N PHE A 166 15.64 -16.91 -7.96
CA PHE A 166 15.98 -16.36 -6.65
C PHE A 166 15.40 -17.22 -5.52
N LEU A 167 16.26 -17.56 -4.57
CA LEU A 167 15.89 -18.37 -3.41
C LEU A 167 15.34 -17.48 -2.30
N THR A 168 14.13 -17.77 -1.86
CA THR A 168 13.41 -16.98 -0.86
C THR A 168 12.97 -17.84 0.32
N ALA A 169 12.74 -17.20 1.49
CA ALA A 169 12.27 -17.88 2.69
C ALA A 169 10.86 -18.46 2.50
N CYS A 170 10.00 -17.74 1.77
CA CYS A 170 8.65 -18.21 1.44
C CYS A 170 8.66 -18.92 0.07
N PRO A 171 8.21 -20.18 -0.02
CA PRO A 171 8.18 -20.92 -1.30
C PRO A 171 7.37 -20.23 -2.39
N THR A 172 6.35 -19.43 -2.03
CA THR A 172 5.52 -18.72 -3.01
C THR A 172 6.23 -17.54 -3.70
N ASN A 173 7.39 -17.11 -3.18
CA ASN A 173 8.22 -16.06 -3.74
C ASN A 173 9.42 -16.61 -4.54
N VAL A 174 9.73 -17.92 -4.46
CA VAL A 174 10.81 -18.56 -5.21
C VAL A 174 10.60 -18.36 -6.72
N GLY A 175 11.67 -18.12 -7.45
CA GLY A 175 11.66 -17.81 -8.87
C GLY A 175 12.04 -16.37 -9.14
N THR A 176 11.13 -15.56 -9.60
CA THR A 176 11.39 -14.12 -9.81
C THR A 176 11.47 -13.33 -8.49
N GLY A 177 10.87 -13.83 -7.41
CA GLY A 177 10.67 -13.04 -6.19
C GLY A 177 9.73 -11.85 -6.36
N LEU A 178 9.10 -11.71 -7.53
CA LEU A 178 8.28 -10.57 -7.92
C LEU A 178 6.86 -10.68 -7.35
N ARG A 179 6.42 -9.65 -6.65
CA ARG A 179 5.01 -9.43 -6.33
C ARG A 179 4.57 -8.05 -6.77
N ALA A 180 3.82 -8.00 -7.85
CA ALA A 180 3.16 -6.80 -8.33
C ALA A 180 1.72 -6.75 -7.83
N SER A 181 1.25 -5.58 -7.42
CA SER A 181 -0.11 -5.37 -6.92
C SER A 181 -0.65 -3.99 -7.26
N VAL A 182 -1.97 -3.91 -7.38
CA VAL A 182 -2.71 -2.67 -7.63
C VAL A 182 -3.77 -2.54 -6.57
N LEU A 183 -3.80 -1.40 -5.89
CA LEU A 183 -4.85 -1.03 -4.94
C LEU A 183 -5.93 -0.27 -5.68
N ILE A 184 -7.11 -0.85 -5.78
CA ILE A 184 -8.20 -0.38 -6.63
C ILE A 184 -9.51 -0.23 -5.85
N HIS A 185 -10.27 0.79 -6.17
CA HIS A 185 -11.55 1.13 -5.55
C HIS A 185 -12.72 0.77 -6.50
N LEU A 186 -13.54 -0.22 -6.12
CA LEU A 186 -14.53 -0.85 -6.98
C LEU A 186 -15.98 -0.74 -6.45
N PRO A 187 -16.45 0.43 -6.03
CA PRO A 187 -17.80 0.58 -5.47
C PRO A 187 -18.91 0.36 -6.52
N GLY A 188 -18.65 0.68 -7.79
CA GLY A 188 -19.61 0.46 -8.87
C GLY A 188 -19.93 -1.03 -9.03
N LEU A 189 -18.91 -1.86 -9.13
CA LEU A 189 -19.05 -3.32 -9.23
C LEU A 189 -19.69 -3.94 -7.98
N VAL A 190 -19.42 -3.39 -6.80
CA VAL A 190 -20.05 -3.86 -5.54
C VAL A 190 -21.54 -3.50 -5.52
N LEU A 191 -21.90 -2.25 -5.83
CA LEU A 191 -23.29 -1.78 -5.80
C LEU A 191 -24.16 -2.41 -6.90
N THR A 192 -23.58 -2.74 -8.07
CA THR A 192 -24.26 -3.51 -9.14
C THR A 192 -24.26 -5.00 -8.90
N LYS A 193 -23.65 -5.50 -7.81
CA LYS A 193 -23.51 -6.94 -7.47
C LYS A 193 -22.72 -7.76 -8.50
N GLU A 194 -21.89 -7.12 -9.31
CA GLU A 194 -21.04 -7.79 -10.31
C GLU A 194 -19.67 -8.19 -9.78
N ILE A 195 -19.26 -7.66 -8.62
CA ILE A 195 -17.92 -7.85 -8.05
C ILE A 195 -17.55 -9.33 -7.92
N GLY A 196 -18.46 -10.21 -7.50
CA GLY A 196 -18.18 -11.63 -7.33
C GLY A 196 -17.76 -12.33 -8.63
N LYS A 197 -18.39 -12.00 -9.76
CA LYS A 197 -18.02 -12.53 -11.08
C LYS A 197 -16.63 -12.06 -11.52
N VAL A 198 -16.32 -10.79 -11.27
CA VAL A 198 -15.02 -10.20 -11.60
C VAL A 198 -13.91 -10.85 -10.78
N LEU A 199 -14.11 -11.00 -9.47
CA LEU A 199 -13.13 -11.62 -8.58
C LEU A 199 -12.89 -13.11 -8.94
N ALA A 200 -13.95 -13.87 -9.22
CA ALA A 200 -13.83 -15.26 -9.64
C ALA A 200 -13.05 -15.39 -10.97
N GLY A 201 -13.32 -14.53 -11.95
CA GLY A 201 -12.56 -14.50 -13.21
C GLY A 201 -11.09 -14.19 -13.01
N MET A 202 -10.74 -13.26 -12.12
CA MET A 202 -9.33 -12.95 -11.79
C MET A 202 -8.62 -14.15 -11.15
N GLN A 203 -9.28 -14.85 -10.23
CA GLN A 203 -8.70 -16.04 -9.57
C GLN A 203 -8.43 -17.16 -10.57
N GLN A 204 -9.32 -17.40 -11.55
CA GLN A 204 -9.10 -18.37 -12.63
C GLN A 204 -7.89 -18.02 -13.49
N MET A 205 -7.55 -16.73 -13.57
CA MET A 205 -6.34 -16.26 -14.26
C MET A 205 -5.10 -16.27 -13.37
N GLY A 206 -5.12 -16.85 -12.16
CA GLY A 206 -3.98 -16.94 -11.25
C GLY A 206 -3.62 -15.61 -10.59
N LEU A 207 -4.59 -14.71 -10.45
CA LEU A 207 -4.47 -13.52 -9.62
C LEU A 207 -5.18 -13.73 -8.29
N THR A 208 -4.76 -13.02 -7.26
CA THR A 208 -5.41 -13.00 -5.95
C THR A 208 -5.84 -11.59 -5.60
N TYR A 209 -6.85 -11.48 -4.74
CA TYR A 209 -7.26 -10.19 -4.18
C TYR A 209 -7.30 -10.25 -2.65
N ARG A 210 -7.14 -9.09 -2.01
CA ARG A 210 -7.10 -8.92 -0.55
C ARG A 210 -7.65 -7.53 -0.21
N GLY A 211 -7.81 -7.23 1.08
CA GLY A 211 -8.14 -5.88 1.54
C GLY A 211 -6.98 -4.90 1.42
N LEU A 212 -7.19 -3.69 1.93
CA LEU A 212 -6.27 -2.54 1.83
C LEU A 212 -4.84 -2.84 2.31
N TYR A 213 -4.70 -3.60 3.39
CA TYR A 213 -3.41 -3.93 4.00
C TYR A 213 -2.79 -5.25 3.53
N GLY A 214 -3.41 -5.94 2.58
CA GLY A 214 -2.88 -7.17 1.99
C GLY A 214 -3.27 -8.42 2.77
N GLU A 215 -2.30 -9.28 3.11
CA GLU A 215 -2.56 -10.61 3.66
C GLU A 215 -3.33 -10.58 4.98
N GLY A 216 -4.41 -11.39 5.05
CA GLY A 216 -5.27 -11.48 6.22
C GLY A 216 -6.16 -10.27 6.47
N SER A 217 -6.16 -9.24 5.58
CA SER A 217 -7.05 -8.09 5.74
C SER A 217 -8.39 -8.31 5.02
N GLU A 218 -9.47 -7.89 5.69
CA GLU A 218 -10.80 -7.84 5.08
C GLU A 218 -10.92 -6.69 4.08
N VAL A 219 -11.86 -6.81 3.15
CA VAL A 219 -12.18 -5.75 2.19
C VAL A 219 -13.10 -4.75 2.88
N VAL A 220 -12.58 -3.56 3.19
CA VAL A 220 -13.34 -2.46 3.78
C VAL A 220 -13.37 -1.29 2.81
N GLY A 221 -14.49 -0.57 2.72
CA GLY A 221 -14.63 0.60 1.88
C GLY A 221 -14.51 0.32 0.37
N ASN A 222 -14.76 -0.91 -0.08
CA ASN A 222 -14.65 -1.33 -1.49
C ASN A 222 -13.24 -1.18 -2.08
N PHE A 223 -12.19 -1.23 -1.26
CA PHE A 223 -10.79 -1.20 -1.68
C PHE A 223 -10.24 -2.61 -1.77
N PHE A 224 -9.78 -2.98 -2.95
CA PHE A 224 -9.24 -4.30 -3.26
C PHE A 224 -7.77 -4.18 -3.67
N GLN A 225 -6.91 -5.00 -3.10
CA GLN A 225 -5.54 -5.17 -3.58
C GLN A 225 -5.47 -6.40 -4.48
N ILE A 226 -5.31 -6.20 -5.77
CA ILE A 226 -5.16 -7.26 -6.77
C ILE A 226 -3.67 -7.52 -6.99
N SER A 227 -3.21 -8.78 -6.99
CA SER A 227 -1.80 -9.15 -7.19
C SER A 227 -1.63 -10.49 -7.88
N ASN A 228 -0.42 -10.72 -8.46
CA ASN A 228 -0.03 -12.06 -8.90
C ASN A 228 0.07 -13.02 -7.69
N GLN A 229 -0.13 -14.31 -7.95
CA GLN A 229 -0.12 -15.35 -6.92
C GLN A 229 1.16 -16.18 -6.93
N THR A 230 1.66 -16.52 -8.11
CA THR A 230 2.82 -17.40 -8.30
C THR A 230 3.96 -16.67 -8.99
N THR A 231 5.19 -17.09 -8.73
CA THR A 231 6.42 -16.51 -9.27
C THR A 231 7.31 -17.54 -9.96
N LEU A 232 7.27 -18.80 -9.52
CA LEU A 232 8.07 -19.88 -10.10
C LEU A 232 7.55 -20.29 -11.48
N GLY A 233 8.46 -20.43 -12.44
CA GLY A 233 8.14 -20.89 -13.81
C GLY A 233 7.52 -19.82 -14.72
N ASN A 234 7.50 -18.56 -14.30
CA ASN A 234 7.03 -17.43 -15.09
C ASN A 234 8.15 -16.40 -15.29
N ALA A 235 8.17 -15.71 -16.42
CA ALA A 235 9.00 -14.52 -16.57
C ALA A 235 8.34 -13.31 -15.86
N GLU A 236 9.15 -12.35 -15.42
CA GLU A 236 8.63 -11.15 -14.75
C GLU A 236 7.71 -10.36 -15.68
N GLU A 237 8.08 -10.24 -16.93
CA GLU A 237 7.32 -9.55 -17.99
C GLU A 237 5.94 -10.20 -18.20
N ASP A 238 5.87 -11.54 -18.25
CA ASP A 238 4.60 -12.27 -18.41
C ASP A 238 3.64 -12.02 -17.24
N LEU A 239 4.18 -11.97 -16.02
CA LEU A 239 3.40 -11.67 -14.80
C LEU A 239 2.85 -10.24 -14.84
N LEU A 240 3.66 -9.29 -15.27
CA LEU A 240 3.27 -7.88 -15.37
C LEU A 240 2.26 -7.66 -16.48
N ASP A 241 2.49 -8.18 -17.68
CA ASP A 241 1.59 -8.07 -18.82
C ASP A 241 0.21 -8.66 -18.51
N LYS A 242 0.19 -9.79 -17.83
CA LYS A 242 -1.03 -10.42 -17.36
C LYS A 242 -1.77 -9.49 -16.37
N LEU A 243 -1.06 -8.94 -15.38
CA LEU A 243 -1.66 -8.06 -14.39
C LEU A 243 -2.17 -6.76 -15.04
N VAL A 244 -1.41 -6.16 -15.95
CA VAL A 244 -1.81 -4.96 -16.72
C VAL A 244 -3.11 -5.21 -17.47
N ARG A 245 -3.20 -6.30 -18.22
CA ARG A 245 -4.37 -6.66 -19.02
C ARG A 245 -5.61 -6.88 -18.14
N VAL A 246 -5.47 -7.68 -17.10
CA VAL A 246 -6.61 -8.02 -16.24
C VAL A 246 -7.09 -6.81 -15.44
N VAL A 247 -6.19 -6.04 -14.85
CA VAL A 247 -6.57 -4.82 -14.10
C VAL A 247 -7.16 -3.78 -15.04
N GLY A 248 -6.65 -3.62 -16.28
CA GLY A 248 -7.24 -2.76 -17.29
C GLY A 248 -8.72 -3.09 -17.55
N HIS A 249 -9.04 -4.37 -17.74
CA HIS A 249 -10.44 -4.81 -17.89
C HIS A 249 -11.28 -4.57 -16.62
N VAL A 250 -10.72 -4.71 -15.43
CA VAL A 250 -11.43 -4.39 -14.17
C VAL A 250 -11.77 -2.91 -14.10
N ILE A 251 -10.83 -2.03 -14.48
CA ILE A 251 -11.04 -0.58 -14.53
C ILE A 251 -12.19 -0.22 -15.51
N GLU A 252 -12.18 -0.81 -16.71
CA GLU A 252 -13.23 -0.61 -17.71
C GLU A 252 -14.60 -1.06 -17.18
N ARG A 253 -14.66 -2.22 -16.55
CA ARG A 253 -15.90 -2.73 -15.93
C ARG A 253 -16.40 -1.86 -14.79
N GLU A 254 -15.52 -1.38 -13.92
CA GLU A 254 -15.88 -0.43 -12.87
C GLU A 254 -16.44 0.87 -13.47
N ALA A 255 -15.77 1.43 -14.48
CA ALA A 255 -16.25 2.63 -15.17
C ALA A 255 -17.63 2.41 -15.81
N GLN A 256 -17.88 1.25 -16.40
CA GLN A 256 -19.20 0.91 -16.95
C GLN A 256 -20.24 0.72 -15.84
N ALA A 257 -19.91 0.05 -14.74
CA ALA A 257 -20.82 -0.12 -13.60
C ALA A 257 -21.23 1.23 -13.00
N ARG A 258 -20.32 2.20 -12.90
CA ARG A 258 -20.62 3.57 -12.46
C ARG A 258 -21.63 4.26 -13.38
N LYS A 259 -21.50 4.10 -14.71
CA LYS A 259 -22.47 4.65 -15.68
C LYS A 259 -23.87 4.02 -15.53
N VAL A 260 -23.91 2.69 -15.34
CA VAL A 260 -25.18 1.97 -15.11
C VAL A 260 -25.87 2.45 -13.83
N LEU A 261 -25.13 2.64 -12.74
CA LEU A 261 -25.68 3.16 -11.48
C LEU A 261 -26.32 4.53 -11.66
N LEU A 262 -25.68 5.46 -12.36
CA LEU A 262 -26.24 6.79 -12.61
C LEU A 262 -27.48 6.75 -13.50
N ARG A 263 -27.49 5.87 -14.52
CA ARG A 263 -28.62 5.74 -15.44
C ARG A 263 -29.85 5.14 -14.76
N ASP A 264 -29.67 4.05 -14.01
CA ASP A 264 -30.78 3.20 -13.54
C ASP A 264 -31.26 3.57 -12.14
N ALA A 265 -30.41 4.16 -11.32
CA ALA A 265 -30.71 4.50 -9.92
C ALA A 265 -30.12 5.85 -9.48
N GLY A 266 -29.96 6.81 -10.40
CA GLY A 266 -29.19 8.05 -10.18
C GLY A 266 -29.57 8.78 -8.90
N TYR A 267 -30.85 9.12 -8.68
CA TYR A 267 -31.28 9.87 -7.49
C TYR A 267 -31.09 9.08 -6.18
N ILE A 268 -31.24 7.76 -6.21
CA ILE A 268 -31.04 6.90 -5.02
C ILE A 268 -29.57 6.87 -4.65
N ILE A 269 -28.71 6.75 -5.66
CA ILE A 269 -27.25 6.75 -5.46
C ILE A 269 -26.80 8.11 -4.98
N GLU A 270 -27.27 9.19 -5.59
CA GLU A 270 -26.96 10.56 -5.18
C GLU A 270 -27.34 10.82 -3.73
N ASP A 271 -28.58 10.50 -3.30
CA ASP A 271 -29.03 10.64 -1.90
C ASP A 271 -28.11 9.87 -0.95
N LYS A 272 -27.78 8.60 -1.28
CA LYS A 272 -26.90 7.76 -0.46
C LYS A 272 -25.50 8.37 -0.31
N LEU A 273 -24.93 8.90 -1.38
CA LEU A 273 -23.60 9.48 -1.39
C LEU A 273 -23.55 10.82 -0.64
N TRP A 274 -24.58 11.65 -0.78
CA TRP A 274 -24.73 12.89 -0.01
C TRP A 274 -24.94 12.63 1.48
N ARG A 275 -25.67 11.56 1.87
CA ARG A 275 -25.76 11.15 3.27
C ARG A 275 -24.40 10.73 3.83
N ALA A 276 -23.60 9.98 3.07
CA ALA A 276 -22.23 9.61 3.47
C ALA A 276 -21.36 10.88 3.69
N TYR A 277 -21.44 11.84 2.79
CA TYR A 277 -20.75 13.13 2.94
C TYR A 277 -21.23 13.92 4.16
N GLY A 278 -22.55 14.02 4.35
CA GLY A 278 -23.14 14.67 5.52
C GLY A 278 -22.70 14.02 6.83
N THR A 279 -22.63 12.69 6.86
CA THR A 279 -22.13 11.97 8.04
C THR A 279 -20.66 12.31 8.33
N LEU A 280 -19.76 12.28 7.33
CA LEU A 280 -18.37 12.67 7.51
C LEU A 280 -18.21 14.12 7.99
N ARG A 281 -19.05 15.04 7.51
CA ARG A 281 -19.04 16.46 7.88
C ARG A 281 -19.52 16.73 9.30
N TYR A 282 -20.41 15.89 9.85
CA TYR A 282 -21.13 16.24 11.09
C TYR A 282 -21.01 15.17 12.19
N ALA A 283 -20.55 13.97 11.92
CA ALA A 283 -20.36 12.94 12.94
C ALA A 283 -19.38 13.40 14.04
N ARG A 284 -19.65 13.05 15.30
CA ARG A 284 -18.79 13.34 16.46
C ARG A 284 -17.90 12.16 16.84
N SER A 285 -18.30 10.97 16.42
CA SER A 285 -17.54 9.72 16.58
C SER A 285 -17.65 8.93 15.28
N LEU A 286 -16.59 8.29 14.85
CA LEU A 286 -16.54 7.41 13.68
C LEU A 286 -15.64 6.22 14.01
N THR A 287 -16.15 5.02 13.86
CA THR A 287 -15.32 3.81 13.84
C THR A 287 -14.46 3.79 12.58
N PHE A 288 -13.45 2.93 12.54
CA PHE A 288 -12.62 2.78 11.33
C PHE A 288 -13.47 2.35 10.12
N ASP A 289 -14.32 1.34 10.30
CA ASP A 289 -15.14 0.79 9.21
C ASP A 289 -16.17 1.79 8.69
N GLU A 290 -16.81 2.55 9.59
CA GLU A 290 -17.71 3.64 9.19
C GLU A 290 -16.97 4.70 8.36
N ALA A 291 -15.81 5.16 8.82
CA ALA A 291 -15.01 6.15 8.11
C ALA A 291 -14.62 5.64 6.72
N MET A 292 -14.11 4.42 6.61
CA MET A 292 -13.71 3.82 5.34
C MET A 292 -14.89 3.66 4.37
N ASN A 293 -16.05 3.24 4.86
CA ASN A 293 -17.25 3.07 4.03
C ASN A 293 -17.81 4.43 3.54
N TYR A 294 -17.86 5.43 4.40
CA TYR A 294 -18.30 6.76 4.00
C TYR A 294 -17.31 7.46 3.08
N LEU A 295 -16.00 7.36 3.34
CA LEU A 295 -14.94 7.88 2.45
C LEU A 295 -15.01 7.21 1.07
N SER A 296 -15.26 5.90 1.01
CA SER A 296 -15.49 5.18 -0.24
C SER A 296 -16.69 5.77 -1.01
N GLY A 297 -17.81 6.02 -0.32
CA GLY A 297 -18.99 6.65 -0.93
C GLY A 297 -18.69 8.05 -1.47
N VAL A 298 -18.04 8.89 -0.66
CA VAL A 298 -17.68 10.27 -1.08
C VAL A 298 -16.67 10.24 -2.23
N ARG A 299 -15.71 9.31 -2.22
CA ARG A 299 -14.76 9.14 -3.32
C ARG A 299 -15.46 8.74 -4.63
N LEU A 300 -16.47 7.87 -4.56
CA LEU A 300 -17.35 7.57 -5.70
C LEU A 300 -18.08 8.82 -6.17
N ALA A 301 -18.65 9.61 -5.26
CA ALA A 301 -19.40 10.84 -5.60
C ALA A 301 -18.52 11.89 -6.31
N VAL A 302 -17.28 12.06 -5.87
CA VAL A 302 -16.29 12.93 -6.54
C VAL A 302 -15.94 12.38 -7.93
N GLY A 303 -15.69 11.08 -8.07
CA GLY A 303 -15.44 10.43 -9.36
C GLY A 303 -16.62 10.51 -10.35
N LEU A 304 -17.86 10.53 -9.84
CA LEU A 304 -19.11 10.75 -10.60
C LEU A 304 -19.43 12.23 -10.83
N LYS A 305 -18.64 13.17 -10.30
CA LYS A 305 -18.86 14.63 -10.35
C LYS A 305 -20.16 15.08 -9.68
N LEU A 306 -20.68 14.32 -8.71
CA LEU A 306 -21.85 14.68 -7.90
C LEU A 306 -21.48 15.60 -6.74
N ILE A 307 -20.24 15.54 -6.27
CA ILE A 307 -19.69 16.43 -5.26
C ILE A 307 -18.47 17.14 -5.87
N SER A 308 -18.50 18.46 -5.85
CA SER A 308 -17.41 19.35 -6.26
C SER A 308 -16.69 19.93 -5.04
N GLY A 309 -15.51 20.50 -5.25
CA GLY A 309 -14.73 21.15 -4.17
C GLY A 309 -14.01 20.18 -3.22
N LEU A 310 -13.91 18.89 -3.58
CA LEU A 310 -13.08 17.91 -2.91
C LEU A 310 -12.15 17.23 -3.90
N SER A 311 -10.87 17.15 -3.55
CA SER A 311 -9.90 16.41 -4.36
C SER A 311 -9.87 14.93 -3.99
N VAL A 312 -9.59 14.08 -4.98
CA VAL A 312 -9.32 12.64 -4.72
C VAL A 312 -8.11 12.49 -3.80
N TYR A 313 -7.13 13.37 -3.91
CA TYR A 313 -5.95 13.37 -3.04
C TYR A 313 -6.30 13.56 -1.57
N THR A 314 -7.17 14.52 -1.24
CA THR A 314 -7.63 14.72 0.14
C THR A 314 -8.36 13.50 0.67
N LEU A 315 -9.22 12.88 -0.14
CA LEU A 315 -9.90 11.65 0.25
C LEU A 315 -8.92 10.50 0.48
N ASN A 316 -7.90 10.35 -0.39
CA ASN A 316 -6.85 9.35 -0.20
C ASN A 316 -6.04 9.61 1.09
N LYS A 317 -5.72 10.87 1.40
CA LYS A 317 -5.07 11.22 2.68
C LYS A 317 -5.94 10.85 3.88
N LEU A 318 -7.24 11.12 3.81
CA LEU A 318 -8.18 10.78 4.88
C LEU A 318 -8.24 9.27 5.15
N LEU A 319 -8.13 8.40 4.10
CA LEU A 319 -8.08 6.95 4.28
C LEU A 319 -6.88 6.50 5.14
N ILE A 320 -5.75 7.20 5.04
CA ILE A 320 -4.52 6.85 5.75
C ILE A 320 -4.41 7.60 7.08
N PHE A 321 -4.59 8.91 7.08
CA PHE A 321 -4.31 9.74 8.27
C PHE A 321 -5.41 9.69 9.33
N SER A 322 -6.58 9.12 9.02
CA SER A 322 -7.63 8.86 10.00
C SER A 322 -7.45 7.52 10.75
N GLN A 323 -6.35 6.82 10.54
CA GLN A 323 -6.04 5.56 11.22
C GLN A 323 -5.45 5.77 12.61
N ALA A 324 -5.46 4.71 13.42
CA ALA A 324 -5.20 4.79 14.85
C ALA A 324 -3.80 5.33 15.19
N ALA A 325 -2.75 4.87 14.49
CA ALA A 325 -1.39 5.32 14.78
C ALA A 325 -1.18 6.78 14.37
N HIS A 326 -1.76 7.23 13.26
CA HIS A 326 -1.70 8.63 12.85
C HIS A 326 -2.40 9.56 13.83
N LEU A 327 -3.57 9.15 14.33
CA LEU A 327 -4.33 9.94 15.31
C LEU A 327 -3.60 10.00 16.67
N ALA A 328 -3.05 8.87 17.13
CA ALA A 328 -2.25 8.83 18.36
C ALA A 328 -0.96 9.66 18.21
N TYR A 329 -0.32 9.64 17.04
CA TYR A 329 0.86 10.46 16.76
C TYR A 329 0.53 11.96 16.81
N ALA A 330 -0.58 12.36 16.18
CA ALA A 330 -1.04 13.76 16.18
C ALA A 330 -1.42 14.27 17.59
N GLU A 331 -1.97 13.40 18.44
CA GLU A 331 -2.33 13.70 19.83
C GLU A 331 -1.13 13.59 20.80
N GLY A 332 0.02 13.09 20.33
CA GLY A 332 1.23 12.91 21.15
C GLY A 332 1.11 11.87 22.26
N ARG A 333 0.08 11.00 22.24
CA ARG A 333 -0.19 9.99 23.24
C ARG A 333 -0.95 8.78 22.68
N THR A 334 -0.93 7.69 23.41
CA THR A 334 -1.81 6.54 23.14
C THR A 334 -3.27 6.92 23.40
N LEU A 335 -4.15 6.50 22.51
CA LEU A 335 -5.60 6.70 22.58
C LEU A 335 -6.30 5.36 22.87
N SER A 336 -7.35 5.42 23.68
CA SER A 336 -8.32 4.32 23.77
C SER A 336 -9.14 4.23 22.47
N GLU A 337 -9.88 3.16 22.27
CA GLU A 337 -10.72 2.98 21.08
C GLU A 337 -11.75 4.12 20.93
N SER A 338 -12.44 4.48 22.02
CA SER A 338 -13.41 5.57 22.02
C SER A 338 -12.77 6.92 21.72
N GLU A 339 -11.60 7.22 22.30
CA GLU A 339 -10.84 8.44 22.00
C GLU A 339 -10.37 8.47 20.53
N THR A 340 -9.93 7.31 20.00
CA THR A 340 -9.55 7.18 18.59
C THR A 340 -10.73 7.49 17.67
N ASN A 341 -11.93 7.00 17.98
CA ASN A 341 -13.13 7.26 17.19
C ASN A 341 -13.55 8.74 17.23
N LEU A 342 -13.40 9.40 18.37
CA LEU A 342 -13.64 10.86 18.51
C LEU A 342 -12.58 11.67 17.75
N ALA A 343 -11.30 11.31 17.87
CA ALA A 343 -10.19 11.95 17.17
C ALA A 343 -10.34 11.79 15.63
N ARG A 344 -10.73 10.60 15.17
CA ARG A 344 -11.00 10.31 13.75
C ARG A 344 -12.09 11.23 13.21
N ALA A 345 -13.23 11.30 13.89
CA ALA A 345 -14.33 12.15 13.49
C ALA A 345 -13.93 13.64 13.44
N ARG A 346 -13.16 14.11 14.43
CA ARG A 346 -12.64 15.48 14.46
C ARG A 346 -11.70 15.73 13.28
N TYR A 347 -10.72 14.86 13.05
CA TYR A 347 -9.75 14.98 11.97
C TYR A 347 -10.44 15.04 10.60
N VAL A 348 -11.37 14.12 10.32
CA VAL A 348 -12.12 14.06 9.06
C VAL A 348 -12.91 15.36 8.84
N ARG A 349 -13.66 15.84 9.85
CA ARG A 349 -14.42 17.09 9.75
C ARG A 349 -13.54 18.30 9.44
N THR A 350 -12.49 18.48 10.22
CA THR A 350 -11.57 19.62 10.05
C THR A 350 -10.94 19.63 8.66
N THR A 351 -10.52 18.47 8.18
CA THR A 351 -9.92 18.35 6.83
C THR A 351 -10.94 18.68 5.73
N LEU A 352 -12.17 18.18 5.84
CA LEU A 352 -13.23 18.49 4.85
C LEU A 352 -13.68 19.95 4.91
N GLU A 353 -13.65 20.60 6.07
CA GLU A 353 -13.95 22.03 6.22
C GLU A 353 -12.89 22.89 5.55
N GLN A 354 -11.61 22.59 5.78
CA GLN A 354 -10.51 23.33 5.19
C GLN A 354 -10.52 23.27 3.66
N GLU A 355 -10.79 22.10 3.08
CA GLU A 355 -10.85 21.95 1.63
C GLU A 355 -12.04 22.65 1.00
N SER A 356 -13.21 22.57 1.63
CA SER A 356 -14.41 23.24 1.13
C SER A 356 -14.33 24.77 1.22
N GLY A 357 -13.56 25.33 2.16
CA GLY A 357 -13.34 26.76 2.31
C GLY A 357 -12.31 27.35 1.34
N ALA A 358 -11.49 26.51 0.68
CA ALA A 358 -10.51 26.95 -0.30
C ALA A 358 -11.11 27.19 -1.71
N VAL A 359 -12.38 26.89 -1.89
CA VAL A 359 -13.14 27.01 -3.18
C VAL A 359 -14.12 28.19 -3.16
N GLY A 360 -14.09 29.04 -2.11
CA GLY A 360 -14.92 30.22 -1.97
C GLY A 360 -14.26 31.49 -2.51
#